data_0fc9b9489c9101489f209525ecdb4e06
#
_entry.id   0fc9b9489c9101489f209525ecdb4e06
#
_cell.length_a   1.000
_cell.length_b   1.000
_cell.length_c   1.000
_cell.angle_alpha   90.00
_cell.angle_beta   90.00
_cell.angle_gamma   90.00
#
_symmetry.space_group_name_H-M   'P 1'
#
loop_
_entity.id
_entity.type
_entity.pdbx_description
1 polymer ?
#
loop_
_entity_poly.entity_id
_entity_poly.type
_entity_poly.pdbx_seq_one_letter_code
_entity_poly.pdbx_strand_id
1 'polypeptide(L)'
;MLGQLLGEHLPAGAVIAASGALGMGKTVFAQGLAQGLGIAGPVVSPTFTYIQEYMGRLPFCHVDAYRLEGWEEEELAQIGLSDCFLSAKTAYVEWPEFIRPFLPAETIDLHLNAVPQQPEWRQLLFYFDTDAHNWLTPLLTPYEKV
;
A
#
# COMPACT_ATOMS: atom_id res chain seq x y z
N MET A 1 -5.07 -13.27 -8.25
CA MET A 1 -4.40 -12.64 -7.10
C MET A 1 -5.12 -11.36 -6.70
N LEU A 2 -5.36 -11.21 -5.41
CA LEU A 2 -6.11 -10.07 -4.89
C LEU A 2 -5.39 -8.73 -5.15
N GLY A 3 -4.08 -8.69 -4.95
CA GLY A 3 -3.32 -7.46 -5.21
C GLY A 3 -3.47 -6.96 -6.65
N GLN A 4 -3.39 -7.86 -7.61
CA GLN A 4 -3.59 -7.52 -9.01
C GLN A 4 -5.01 -7.02 -9.27
N LEU A 5 -6.01 -7.68 -8.72
CA LEU A 5 -7.40 -7.26 -8.85
C LEU A 5 -7.62 -5.85 -8.29
N LEU A 6 -7.06 -5.56 -7.11
CA LEU A 6 -7.16 -4.22 -6.53
C LEU A 6 -6.44 -3.19 -7.40
N GLY A 7 -5.26 -3.53 -7.93
CA GLY A 7 -4.52 -2.65 -8.83
C GLY A 7 -5.28 -2.29 -10.10
N GLU A 8 -6.05 -3.22 -10.64
CA GLU A 8 -6.90 -2.98 -11.81
C GLU A 8 -8.01 -1.97 -11.55
N HIS A 9 -8.45 -1.84 -10.30
CA HIS A 9 -9.59 -1.00 -9.90
C HIS A 9 -9.20 0.18 -9.02
N LEU A 10 -7.93 0.29 -8.65
CA LEU A 10 -7.46 1.33 -7.73
C LEU A 10 -7.72 2.71 -8.31
N PRO A 11 -8.46 3.58 -7.61
CA PRO A 11 -8.72 4.93 -8.11
C PRO A 11 -7.57 5.88 -7.81
N ALA A 12 -7.48 6.96 -8.58
CA ALA A 12 -6.54 8.04 -8.30
C ALA A 12 -6.82 8.62 -6.90
N GLY A 13 -5.76 8.90 -6.16
CA GLY A 13 -5.84 9.42 -4.81
C GLY A 13 -5.88 8.36 -3.72
N ALA A 14 -6.03 7.09 -4.06
CA ALA A 14 -6.06 6.02 -3.06
C ALA A 14 -4.67 5.78 -2.45
N VAL A 15 -4.64 5.63 -1.14
CA VAL A 15 -3.43 5.30 -0.38
C VAL A 15 -3.70 4.04 0.44
N ILE A 16 -2.86 3.04 0.27
CA ILE A 16 -2.90 1.80 1.06
C ILE A 16 -1.68 1.77 1.98
N ALA A 17 -1.93 1.65 3.28
CA ALA A 17 -0.90 1.51 4.29
C ALA A 17 -0.85 0.06 4.76
N ALA A 18 0.24 -0.63 4.47
CA ALA A 18 0.38 -2.05 4.74
C ALA A 18 1.28 -2.29 5.94
N SER A 19 0.72 -2.91 6.97
CA SER A 19 1.45 -3.30 8.17
C SER A 19 1.48 -4.82 8.30
N GLY A 20 2.47 -5.31 9.00
CA GLY A 20 2.70 -6.72 9.21
C GLY A 20 4.16 -6.99 9.49
N ALA A 21 4.46 -8.09 10.17
CA ALA A 21 5.82 -8.47 10.48
C ALA A 21 6.66 -8.68 9.21
N LEU A 22 7.97 -8.66 9.37
CA LEU A 22 8.88 -8.94 8.29
C LEU A 22 8.56 -10.31 7.66
N GLY A 23 8.56 -10.39 6.34
CA GLY A 23 8.29 -11.62 5.61
C GLY A 23 6.80 -11.94 5.42
N MET A 24 5.88 -11.06 5.81
CA MET A 24 4.44 -11.32 5.66
C MET A 24 3.90 -11.06 4.24
N GLY A 25 4.72 -10.55 3.34
CA GLY A 25 4.32 -10.36 1.95
C GLY A 25 3.90 -8.94 1.59
N LYS A 26 4.32 -7.94 2.36
CA LYS A 26 4.00 -6.54 2.07
C LYS A 26 4.50 -6.12 0.68
N THR A 27 5.74 -6.46 0.34
CA THR A 27 6.32 -6.15 -0.97
C THR A 27 5.68 -6.97 -2.09
N VAL A 28 5.35 -8.22 -1.82
CA VAL A 28 4.64 -9.07 -2.79
C VAL A 28 3.27 -8.48 -3.13
N PHE A 29 2.57 -7.94 -2.15
CA PHE A 29 1.30 -7.27 -2.38
C PHE A 29 1.47 -6.01 -3.23
N ALA A 30 2.53 -5.23 -2.98
CA ALA A 30 2.88 -4.07 -3.80
C ALA A 30 3.13 -4.46 -5.25
N GLN A 31 3.81 -5.57 -5.48
CA GLN A 31 4.06 -6.12 -6.82
C GLN A 31 2.76 -6.50 -7.52
N GLY A 32 1.81 -7.07 -6.78
CA GLY A 32 0.49 -7.38 -7.31
C GLY A 32 -0.27 -6.13 -7.73
N LEU A 33 -0.29 -5.10 -6.88
CA LEU A 33 -0.91 -3.80 -7.20
C LEU A 33 -0.29 -3.20 -8.47
N ALA A 34 1.02 -3.21 -8.55
CA ALA A 34 1.74 -2.68 -9.70
C ALA A 34 1.37 -3.43 -10.99
N GLN A 35 1.26 -4.74 -10.90
CA GLN A 35 0.85 -5.56 -12.03
C GLN A 35 -0.57 -5.19 -12.49
N GLY A 36 -1.48 -5.00 -11.55
CA GLY A 36 -2.84 -4.57 -11.86
C GLY A 36 -2.91 -3.16 -12.45
N LEU A 37 -1.98 -2.29 -12.08
CA LEU A 37 -1.84 -0.95 -12.65
C LEU A 37 -1.17 -0.93 -14.02
N GLY A 38 -0.74 -2.08 -14.53
CA GLY A 38 -0.08 -2.17 -15.83
C GLY A 38 1.36 -1.67 -15.83
N ILE A 39 2.01 -1.68 -14.68
CA ILE A 39 3.41 -1.28 -14.58
C ILE A 39 4.29 -2.38 -15.16
N ALA A 40 5.11 -2.02 -16.16
CA ALA A 40 6.07 -2.93 -16.75
C ALA A 40 7.37 -2.91 -15.95
N GLY A 41 7.97 -4.09 -15.81
CA GLY A 41 9.25 -4.25 -15.13
C GLY A 41 9.13 -4.57 -13.66
N PRO A 42 10.27 -4.78 -13.00
CA PRO A 42 10.29 -5.21 -11.61
C PRO A 42 9.92 -4.08 -10.65
N VAL A 43 9.15 -4.42 -9.63
CA VAL A 43 8.88 -3.55 -8.48
C VAL A 43 9.59 -4.15 -7.28
N VAL A 44 10.48 -3.39 -6.68
CA VAL A 44 11.28 -3.82 -5.54
C VAL A 44 11.05 -2.88 -4.35
N SER A 45 11.31 -3.37 -3.14
CA SER A 45 11.18 -2.54 -1.95
C SER A 45 12.19 -1.39 -1.98
N PRO A 46 11.75 -0.13 -1.80
CA PRO A 46 12.63 1.05 -1.84
C PRO A 46 13.34 1.28 -0.50
N THR A 47 14.02 0.27 0.05
CA THR A 47 14.57 0.31 1.40
C THR A 47 15.58 1.46 1.60
N PHE A 48 16.39 1.75 0.58
CA PHE A 48 17.44 2.77 0.68
C PHE A 48 17.05 4.12 0.11
N THR A 49 16.07 4.15 -0.81
CA THR A 49 15.59 5.39 -1.43
C THR A 49 14.31 5.90 -0.80
N TYR A 50 13.71 5.12 0.08
CA TYR A 50 12.45 5.38 0.80
C TYR A 50 11.22 5.40 -0.10
N ILE A 51 11.31 6.01 -1.27
CA ILE A 51 10.20 6.18 -2.22
C ILE A 51 10.68 5.82 -3.62
N GLN A 52 9.87 5.02 -4.31
CA GLN A 52 10.07 4.73 -5.72
C GLN A 52 8.76 4.97 -6.45
N GLU A 53 8.79 5.77 -7.50
CA GLU A 53 7.61 6.04 -8.32
C GLU A 53 7.66 5.28 -9.63
N TYR A 54 6.54 4.68 -10.01
CA TYR A 54 6.36 3.91 -11.23
C TYR A 54 5.20 4.49 -12.03
N MET A 55 5.25 4.34 -13.34
CA MET A 55 4.19 4.80 -14.24
C MET A 55 3.43 3.62 -14.82
N GLY A 56 2.17 3.51 -14.46
CA GLY A 56 1.21 2.58 -15.04
C GLY A 56 -0.04 3.33 -15.50
N ARG A 57 -1.20 2.72 -15.36
CA ARG A 57 -2.49 3.40 -15.58
C ARG A 57 -2.60 4.68 -14.75
N LEU A 58 -2.01 4.65 -13.55
CA LEU A 58 -1.85 5.80 -12.66
C LEU A 58 -0.39 5.84 -12.18
N PRO A 59 0.14 7.03 -11.84
CA PRO A 59 1.41 7.10 -11.13
C PRO A 59 1.29 6.36 -9.80
N PHE A 60 2.26 5.50 -9.49
CA PHE A 60 2.24 4.65 -8.31
C PHE A 60 3.48 4.91 -7.46
N CYS A 61 3.28 5.42 -6.24
CA CYS A 61 4.35 5.62 -5.28
C CYS A 61 4.42 4.42 -4.34
N HIS A 62 5.55 3.73 -4.34
CA HIS A 62 5.86 2.69 -3.35
C HIS A 62 6.78 3.30 -2.30
N VAL A 63 6.31 3.35 -1.05
CA VAL A 63 7.02 3.94 0.08
C VAL A 63 7.40 2.83 1.07
N ASP A 64 8.65 2.83 1.52
CA ASP A 64 9.09 2.00 2.63
C ASP A 64 9.52 2.91 3.77
N ALA A 65 8.70 2.96 4.82
CA ALA A 65 8.91 3.85 5.96
C ALA A 65 9.72 3.21 7.10
N TYR A 66 10.30 2.02 6.90
CA TYR A 66 11.01 1.30 7.95
C TYR A 66 12.12 2.14 8.60
N ARG A 67 12.82 2.98 7.82
CA ARG A 67 13.92 3.81 8.28
C ARG A 67 13.53 5.25 8.56
N LEU A 68 12.22 5.56 8.53
CA LEU A 68 11.72 6.93 8.71
C LEU A 68 11.23 7.20 10.12
N GLU A 69 11.44 6.28 11.06
CA GLU A 69 11.05 6.47 12.45
C GLU A 69 11.73 7.73 13.02
N GLY A 70 10.93 8.62 13.60
CA GLY A 70 11.42 9.84 14.21
C GLY A 70 11.72 10.99 13.26
N TRP A 71 11.51 10.80 11.95
CA TRP A 71 11.71 11.87 10.99
C TRP A 71 10.64 12.95 11.17
N GLU A 72 11.09 14.20 11.06
CA GLU A 72 10.20 15.35 11.14
C GLU A 72 9.54 15.63 9.78
N GLU A 73 8.46 16.42 9.82
CA GLU A 73 7.72 16.77 8.61
C GLU A 73 8.61 17.37 7.51
N GLU A 74 9.55 18.22 7.90
CA GLU A 74 10.47 18.88 6.97
C GLU A 74 11.40 17.87 6.26
N GLU A 75 11.90 16.90 7.01
CA GLU A 75 12.75 15.85 6.45
C GLU A 75 11.98 14.97 5.48
N LEU A 76 10.75 14.61 5.84
CA LEU A 76 9.87 13.82 4.98
C LEU A 76 9.50 14.58 3.71
N ALA A 77 9.31 15.89 3.81
CA ALA A 77 9.04 16.73 2.65
C ALA A 77 10.21 16.75 1.67
N GLN A 78 11.44 16.70 2.18
CA GLN A 78 12.65 16.69 1.35
C GLN A 78 12.77 15.44 0.49
N ILE A 79 12.26 14.30 0.96
CA ILE A 79 12.25 13.07 0.16
C ILE A 79 11.01 12.97 -0.73
N GLY A 80 10.11 13.95 -0.69
CA GLY A 80 8.93 14.00 -1.55
C GLY A 80 7.73 13.20 -1.06
N LEU A 81 7.64 12.93 0.25
CA LEU A 81 6.55 12.09 0.77
C LEU A 81 5.17 12.67 0.47
N SER A 82 4.98 13.97 0.65
CA SER A 82 3.68 14.61 0.41
C SER A 82 3.23 14.51 -1.05
N ASP A 83 4.17 14.47 -1.99
CA ASP A 83 3.87 14.32 -3.41
C ASP A 83 3.24 12.96 -3.73
N CYS A 84 3.53 11.94 -2.92
CA CYS A 84 2.95 10.61 -3.08
C CYS A 84 1.44 10.59 -2.83
N PHE A 85 0.93 11.57 -2.09
CA PHE A 85 -0.48 11.62 -1.67
C PHE A 85 -1.31 12.61 -2.47
N LEU A 86 -0.79 13.10 -3.60
CA LEU A 86 -1.55 13.95 -4.50
C LEU A 86 -2.73 13.17 -5.12
N SER A 87 -3.81 13.89 -5.40
CA SER A 87 -5.06 13.27 -5.86
C SER A 87 -4.94 12.56 -7.22
N ALA A 88 -3.93 12.88 -8.01
CA ALA A 88 -3.69 12.23 -9.30
C ALA A 88 -2.88 10.93 -9.20
N LYS A 89 -2.34 10.63 -8.05
CA LYS A 89 -1.46 9.47 -7.82
C LYS A 89 -2.14 8.45 -6.95
N THR A 90 -1.54 7.27 -6.89
CA THR A 90 -1.88 6.26 -5.89
C THR A 90 -0.60 5.85 -5.16
N ALA A 91 -0.73 5.42 -3.91
CA ALA A 91 0.43 5.12 -3.08
C ALA A 91 0.22 3.85 -2.26
N TYR A 92 1.31 3.16 -2.02
CA TYR A 92 1.38 2.00 -1.14
C TYR A 92 2.52 2.21 -0.16
N VAL A 93 2.21 2.20 1.14
CA VAL A 93 3.17 2.50 2.20
C VAL A 93 3.40 1.26 3.04
N GLU A 94 4.65 0.79 3.10
CA GLU A 94 5.08 -0.26 4.03
C GLU A 94 5.60 0.37 5.32
N TRP A 95 5.37 -0.30 6.45
CA TRP A 95 5.73 0.19 7.78
C TRP A 95 5.10 1.56 8.11
N PRO A 96 3.78 1.68 7.91
CA PRO A 96 3.13 2.98 8.06
C PRO A 96 3.14 3.53 9.49
N GLU A 97 3.33 2.69 10.48
CA GLU A 97 3.39 3.07 11.89
C GLU A 97 4.45 4.14 12.16
N PHE A 98 5.54 4.17 11.39
CA PHE A 98 6.61 5.13 11.60
C PHE A 98 6.30 6.53 11.03
N ILE A 99 5.29 6.64 10.17
CA ILE A 99 4.89 7.91 9.56
C ILE A 99 3.38 8.17 9.67
N ARG A 100 2.71 7.51 10.60
CA ARG A 100 1.24 7.57 10.73
C ARG A 100 0.67 8.99 10.74
N PRO A 101 1.24 9.96 11.49
CA PRO A 101 0.69 11.33 11.52
C PRO A 101 0.68 12.03 10.17
N PHE A 102 1.47 11.57 9.20
CA PHE A 102 1.65 12.20 7.90
C PHE A 102 0.84 11.52 6.80
N LEU A 103 0.09 10.46 7.13
CA LEU A 103 -0.76 9.78 6.17
C LEU A 103 -2.09 10.51 5.99
N PRO A 104 -2.68 10.47 4.78
CA PRO A 104 -4.01 11.04 4.56
C PRO A 104 -5.08 10.42 5.46
N ALA A 105 -6.13 11.21 5.77
CA ALA A 105 -7.20 10.78 6.66
C ALA A 105 -7.96 9.55 6.13
N GLU A 106 -8.09 9.43 4.82
CA GLU A 106 -8.86 8.36 4.17
C GLU A 106 -7.96 7.21 3.69
N THR A 107 -6.83 7.00 4.36
CA THR A 107 -5.94 5.89 4.07
C THR A 107 -6.62 4.55 4.32
N ILE A 108 -6.46 3.63 3.38
CA ILE A 108 -6.89 2.24 3.56
C ILE A 108 -5.79 1.51 4.33
N ASP A 109 -6.13 0.98 5.49
CA ASP A 109 -5.18 0.19 6.28
C ASP A 109 -5.31 -1.29 5.93
N LEU A 110 -4.18 -1.90 5.57
CA LEU A 110 -4.08 -3.31 5.27
C LEU A 110 -3.13 -3.96 6.28
N HIS A 111 -3.62 -4.97 6.99
CA HIS A 111 -2.80 -5.77 7.90
C HIS A 111 -2.60 -7.16 7.32
N LEU A 112 -1.34 -7.58 7.19
CA LEU A 112 -0.97 -8.89 6.70
C LEU A 112 -0.50 -9.74 7.89
N ASN A 113 -1.23 -10.83 8.16
CA ASN A 113 -0.95 -11.72 9.27
C ASN A 113 -0.71 -13.13 8.79
N ALA A 114 0.14 -13.86 9.51
CA ALA A 114 0.30 -15.30 9.29
C ALA A 114 -0.97 -16.03 9.74
N VAL A 115 -1.25 -17.17 9.11
CA VAL A 115 -2.33 -18.06 9.53
C VAL A 115 -1.69 -19.24 10.29
N PRO A 116 -2.09 -19.49 11.53
CA PRO A 116 -1.53 -20.61 12.32
C PRO A 116 -1.64 -21.94 11.57
N GLN A 117 -0.54 -22.72 11.56
CA GLN A 117 -0.44 -24.03 10.94
C GLN A 117 -0.62 -24.06 9.41
N GLN A 118 -0.66 -22.90 8.76
CA GLN A 118 -0.75 -22.78 7.31
C GLN A 118 0.26 -21.75 6.80
N PRO A 119 1.55 -22.14 6.67
CA PRO A 119 2.63 -21.18 6.40
C PRO A 119 2.53 -20.46 5.05
N GLU A 120 1.82 -21.04 4.10
CA GLU A 120 1.63 -20.42 2.77
C GLU A 120 0.42 -19.48 2.72
N TRP A 121 -0.37 -19.44 3.77
CA TRP A 121 -1.56 -18.59 3.82
C TRP A 121 -1.29 -17.29 4.55
N ARG A 122 -2.00 -16.23 4.14
CA ARG A 122 -1.98 -14.95 4.82
C ARG A 122 -3.39 -14.49 5.06
N GLN A 123 -3.63 -13.92 6.23
CA GLN A 123 -4.86 -13.21 6.54
C GLN A 123 -4.65 -11.74 6.19
N LEU A 124 -5.52 -11.20 5.37
CA LEU A 124 -5.51 -9.80 4.98
C LEU A 124 -6.70 -9.11 5.62
N LEU A 125 -6.44 -8.13 6.48
CA LEU A 125 -7.48 -7.34 7.14
C LEU A 125 -7.44 -5.92 6.58
N PHE A 126 -8.57 -5.47 6.05
CA PHE A 126 -8.72 -4.15 5.47
C PHE A 126 -9.60 -3.29 6.38
N TYR A 127 -9.10 -2.12 6.75
CA TYR A 127 -9.84 -1.12 7.53
C TYR A 127 -9.93 0.15 6.72
N PHE A 128 -11.13 0.58 6.40
CA PHE A 128 -11.34 1.73 5.54
C PHE A 128 -12.73 2.32 5.73
N ASP A 129 -12.87 3.60 5.34
CA ASP A 129 -14.17 4.25 5.27
C ASP A 129 -14.91 3.74 4.03
N THR A 130 -16.05 3.10 4.24
CA THR A 130 -16.83 2.49 3.15
C THR A 130 -17.45 3.53 2.21
N ASP A 131 -17.71 4.73 2.68
CA ASP A 131 -18.22 5.80 1.82
C ASP A 131 -17.12 6.39 0.93
N ALA A 132 -15.93 6.58 1.51
CA ALA A 132 -14.76 7.08 0.77
C ALA A 132 -14.24 6.05 -0.24
N HIS A 133 -14.37 4.75 0.08
CA HIS A 133 -13.80 3.66 -0.72
C HIS A 133 -14.86 2.61 -1.07
N ASN A 134 -16.00 3.04 -1.59
CA ASN A 134 -17.10 2.16 -1.97
C ASN A 134 -16.71 1.16 -3.09
N TRP A 135 -15.65 1.45 -3.84
CA TRP A 135 -15.15 0.57 -4.90
C TRP A 135 -14.53 -0.71 -4.33
N LEU A 136 -14.07 -0.67 -3.07
CA LEU A 136 -13.28 -1.75 -2.48
C LEU A 136 -14.16 -2.90 -1.95
N THR A 137 -15.28 -2.58 -1.33
CA THR A 137 -16.17 -3.57 -0.71
C THR A 137 -16.57 -4.70 -1.68
N PRO A 138 -17.08 -4.42 -2.90
CA PRO A 138 -17.47 -5.51 -3.80
C PRO A 138 -16.28 -6.36 -4.28
N LEU A 139 -15.09 -5.80 -4.30
CA LEU A 139 -13.89 -6.56 -4.69
C LEU A 139 -13.44 -7.51 -3.58
N LEU A 140 -13.64 -7.15 -2.33
CA LEU A 140 -13.23 -7.98 -1.19
C LEU A 140 -14.25 -9.06 -0.84
N THR A 141 -15.53 -8.83 -1.10
CA THR A 141 -16.61 -9.73 -0.70
C THR A 141 -16.37 -11.20 -1.09
N PRO A 142 -15.91 -11.55 -2.31
CA PRO A 142 -15.66 -12.93 -2.69
C PRO A 142 -14.55 -13.63 -1.87
N TYR A 143 -13.70 -12.85 -1.20
CA TYR A 143 -12.57 -13.35 -0.43
C TYR A 143 -12.81 -13.38 1.08
N GLU A 144 -13.95 -12.87 1.53
CA GLU A 144 -14.29 -12.89 2.94
C GLU A 144 -14.54 -14.31 3.41
N LYS A 145 -13.94 -14.66 4.54
CA LYS A 145 -14.27 -15.89 5.25
C LYS A 145 -15.34 -15.59 6.28
N VAL A 146 -16.37 -16.34 6.19
CA VAL A 146 -17.45 -16.28 7.17
C VAL A 146 -17.09 -17.17 8.37
#